data_039659317e86d4dd235d7ba74ee39fe9
#
_entry.id   039659317e86d4dd235d7ba74ee39fe9
#
_cell.length_a   1.000
_cell.length_b   1.000
_cell.length_c   1.000
_cell.angle_alpha   90.00
_cell.angle_beta   90.00
_cell.angle_gamma   90.00
#
_symmetry.space_group_name_H-M   'P 1'
#
loop_
_entity.id
_entity.type
_entity.pdbx_description
1 polymer ?
#
loop_
_entity_poly.entity_id
_entity_poly.type
_entity_poly.pdbx_seq_one_letter_code
_entity_poly.pdbx_strand_id
1 'polypeptide(L)'
;MKTKRLIAAILAVVMCLSAMALLSSCGNSKKDDAGITVQIGPNPETLDPALNSAVDGGNMLITLYETLLIIDEDNKVQPGQAEKYTVSEDGLTWTFTMRDGLKWSDGTELNAKDFEYTFKRLTNTELAAPYAETVIGMVEGYQDAIGNPDKDGKPTTTPDPDKLNVVASEDGKTLTVKLAYPCSYFDKIVAFGTMSPVQKATVEANGDSWATKPDTYVCNGPYMITEWTPRERIVCKKNPNYKGGWDSKRIVNNKLTFLLLENSSASFTAYNSGEAQLIKDVPTEEIPTLKKAADGGEFYVDTILGTYYLSMNLNKAPFNNKNVRKALNLAIDRDYIANTIMQGTYSPAYNFAGPGVVDNEGMFFDNAVKENGGETYISKDYQANLEEAKKALAEAGYPDGKGFPTITYSTNDAGYHKAVAEYLQSAYAQLGITMKIDIVEWSSFTPQRRAGNYDMARNGWVMDYNDASNILELFVSTNGNNDGKYNSSAFDADIANSKVADSAAHFAALHAAEKTMMEDYACIPVAYYNDFWLQKPELKGVWHSPYGYWYFQYATLEK
;
A
#
# COMPACT_ATOMS: atom_id res chain seq x y z
N MET A 1 -41.13 58.57 12.62
CA MET A 1 -39.81 58.24 13.24
C MET A 1 -39.91 57.27 14.43
N LYS A 2 -40.89 57.32 15.26
CA LYS A 2 -41.08 56.44 16.46
C LYS A 2 -41.27 54.94 16.08
N THR A 3 -42.08 54.65 15.04
CA THR A 3 -42.41 53.28 14.61
C THR A 3 -41.20 52.54 14.03
N LYS A 4 -40.31 53.19 13.28
CA LYS A 4 -39.08 52.58 12.73
C LYS A 4 -38.06 52.22 13.82
N ARG A 5 -38.00 53.00 14.91
CA ARG A 5 -37.14 52.72 16.07
C ARG A 5 -37.68 51.55 16.91
N LEU A 6 -38.98 51.37 16.98
CA LEU A 6 -39.60 50.25 17.68
C LEU A 6 -39.37 48.92 16.94
N ILE A 7 -39.48 48.91 15.60
CA ILE A 7 -39.20 47.74 14.77
C ILE A 7 -37.72 47.35 14.84
N ALA A 8 -36.77 48.31 14.82
CA ALA A 8 -35.33 48.05 14.96
C ALA A 8 -34.98 47.46 16.35
N ALA A 9 -35.65 47.94 17.41
CA ALA A 9 -35.45 47.41 18.77
C ALA A 9 -35.98 45.97 18.90
N ILE A 10 -37.14 45.66 18.29
CA ILE A 10 -37.71 44.30 18.28
C ILE A 10 -36.83 43.33 17.48
N LEU A 11 -36.29 43.75 16.32
CA LEU A 11 -35.34 42.96 15.53
C LEU A 11 -34.01 42.70 16.26
N ALA A 12 -33.49 43.68 17.00
CA ALA A 12 -32.29 43.52 17.81
C ALA A 12 -32.52 42.55 18.98
N VAL A 13 -33.69 42.59 19.65
CA VAL A 13 -34.04 41.64 20.72
C VAL A 13 -34.22 40.21 20.17
N VAL A 14 -34.83 40.05 18.99
CA VAL A 14 -34.98 38.74 18.34
C VAL A 14 -33.64 38.19 17.90
N MET A 15 -32.70 39.00 17.38
CA MET A 15 -31.33 38.56 17.08
C MET A 15 -30.53 38.22 18.34
N CYS A 16 -30.70 38.93 19.44
CA CYS A 16 -30.05 38.58 20.71
C CYS A 16 -30.63 37.32 21.33
N LEU A 17 -31.93 37.07 21.21
CA LEU A 17 -32.58 35.85 21.68
C LEU A 17 -32.19 34.62 20.82
N SER A 18 -32.04 34.78 19.51
CA SER A 18 -31.56 33.71 18.64
C SER A 18 -30.06 33.42 18.87
N ALA A 19 -29.24 34.43 19.18
CA ALA A 19 -27.83 34.23 19.55
C ALA A 19 -27.68 33.54 20.92
N MET A 20 -28.57 33.85 21.90
CA MET A 20 -28.57 33.15 23.19
C MET A 20 -29.11 31.72 23.09
N ALA A 21 -30.04 31.42 22.19
CA ALA A 21 -30.49 30.05 21.92
C ALA A 21 -29.41 29.18 21.28
N LEU A 22 -28.51 29.77 20.46
CA LEU A 22 -27.34 29.08 19.88
C LEU A 22 -26.26 28.85 20.94
N LEU A 23 -26.11 29.71 21.94
CA LEU A 23 -25.16 29.54 23.05
C LEU A 23 -25.64 28.57 24.12
N SER A 24 -26.98 28.31 24.24
CA SER A 24 -27.55 27.36 25.19
C SER A 24 -27.53 25.90 24.66
N SER A 25 -27.25 25.70 23.38
CA SER A 25 -27.08 24.36 22.79
C SER A 25 -25.69 23.78 23.02
N CYS A 26 -24.74 24.53 23.60
CA CYS A 26 -23.40 24.06 23.99
C CYS A 26 -23.33 23.59 25.45
N GLY A 27 -24.42 23.00 25.98
CA GLY A 27 -24.50 22.48 27.32
C GLY A 27 -24.72 20.97 27.36
N ASN A 28 -23.69 20.19 27.70
CA ASN A 28 -23.71 18.75 27.95
C ASN A 28 -23.87 17.81 26.74
N SER A 29 -23.06 17.95 25.69
CA SER A 29 -22.58 16.76 24.99
C SER A 29 -21.63 16.04 25.95
N LYS A 30 -21.97 14.81 26.32
CA LYS A 30 -21.12 13.94 27.11
C LYS A 30 -19.74 13.90 26.45
N LYS A 31 -18.69 14.20 27.22
CA LYS A 31 -17.28 14.09 26.84
C LYS A 31 -16.83 12.67 26.44
N ASP A 32 -17.76 11.72 26.34
CA ASP A 32 -17.50 10.30 26.08
C ASP A 32 -17.56 9.92 24.59
N ASP A 33 -17.78 10.86 23.67
CA ASP A 33 -17.88 10.59 22.23
C ASP A 33 -16.76 11.27 21.39
N ALA A 34 -15.74 11.79 22.05
CA ALA A 34 -14.54 12.32 21.40
C ALA A 34 -13.67 11.14 20.93
N GLY A 35 -13.96 10.63 19.74
CA GLY A 35 -13.16 9.59 19.09
C GLY A 35 -11.79 10.09 18.66
N ILE A 36 -10.97 9.18 18.18
CA ILE A 36 -9.67 9.46 17.57
C ILE A 36 -9.89 9.81 16.09
N THR A 37 -9.27 10.89 15.64
CA THR A 37 -9.29 11.30 14.22
C THR A 37 -7.86 11.27 13.69
N VAL A 38 -7.66 10.59 12.56
CA VAL A 38 -6.35 10.42 11.92
C VAL A 38 -6.45 10.68 10.42
N GLN A 39 -5.34 11.12 9.81
CA GLN A 39 -5.17 11.16 8.36
C GLN A 39 -3.97 10.27 8.03
N ILE A 40 -4.21 9.19 7.31
CA ILE A 40 -3.21 8.17 6.95
C ILE A 40 -3.13 7.91 5.43
N GLY A 41 -3.73 8.78 4.66
CA GLY A 41 -3.76 8.74 3.21
C GLY A 41 -4.97 9.44 2.63
N PRO A 42 -5.04 9.55 1.31
CA PRO A 42 -6.17 10.13 0.58
C PRO A 42 -7.39 9.20 0.57
N ASN A 43 -8.40 9.56 -0.22
CA ASN A 43 -9.53 8.67 -0.49
C ASN A 43 -9.04 7.38 -1.17
N PRO A 44 -9.25 6.18 -0.58
CA PRO A 44 -8.80 4.94 -1.18
C PRO A 44 -9.52 4.67 -2.50
N GLU A 45 -8.83 3.98 -3.41
CA GLU A 45 -9.43 3.50 -4.66
C GLU A 45 -10.59 2.54 -4.35
N THR A 46 -10.37 1.63 -3.42
CA THR A 46 -11.33 0.62 -3.00
C THR A 46 -11.06 0.15 -1.57
N LEU A 47 -12.09 -0.34 -0.89
CA LEU A 47 -12.00 -1.09 0.35
C LEU A 47 -12.40 -2.56 0.19
N ASP A 48 -12.50 -3.06 -1.04
CA ASP A 48 -12.56 -4.51 -1.31
C ASP A 48 -11.16 -5.11 -1.08
N PRO A 49 -10.96 -6.02 -0.11
CA PRO A 49 -9.65 -6.60 0.17
C PRO A 49 -8.97 -7.24 -1.05
N ALA A 50 -9.75 -7.86 -1.93
CA ALA A 50 -9.22 -8.50 -3.14
C ALA A 50 -8.71 -7.48 -4.18
N LEU A 51 -9.24 -6.26 -4.20
CA LEU A 51 -8.92 -5.23 -5.20
C LEU A 51 -7.97 -4.17 -4.69
N ASN A 52 -7.83 -4.02 -3.36
CA ASN A 52 -6.91 -3.03 -2.79
C ASN A 52 -5.46 -3.42 -3.06
N SER A 53 -4.67 -2.47 -3.57
CA SER A 53 -3.21 -2.61 -3.73
C SER A 53 -2.46 -1.35 -3.30
N ALA A 54 -3.04 -0.57 -2.36
CA ALA A 54 -2.46 0.65 -1.86
C ALA A 54 -2.46 0.68 -0.33
N VAL A 55 -1.43 1.29 0.26
CA VAL A 55 -1.22 1.33 1.72
C VAL A 55 -2.35 2.07 2.45
N ASP A 56 -2.91 3.13 1.84
CA ASP A 56 -4.04 3.89 2.39
C ASP A 56 -5.28 3.00 2.62
N GLY A 57 -5.70 2.24 1.59
CA GLY A 57 -6.77 1.24 1.74
C GLY A 57 -6.38 0.11 2.69
N GLY A 58 -5.13 -0.38 2.62
CA GLY A 58 -4.59 -1.41 3.50
C GLY A 58 -4.67 -1.04 4.99
N ASN A 59 -4.35 0.20 5.35
CA ASN A 59 -4.49 0.73 6.72
C ASN A 59 -5.93 0.67 7.23
N MET A 60 -6.91 0.91 6.35
CA MET A 60 -8.32 0.81 6.72
C MET A 60 -8.74 -0.66 6.84
N LEU A 61 -8.26 -1.52 5.93
CA LEU A 61 -8.57 -2.95 5.94
C LEU A 61 -8.11 -3.63 7.24
N ILE A 62 -6.88 -3.40 7.74
CA ILE A 62 -6.41 -3.99 9.00
C ILE A 62 -7.15 -3.46 10.25
N THR A 63 -7.87 -2.36 10.12
CA THR A 63 -8.76 -1.82 11.17
C THR A 63 -10.15 -2.46 11.12
N LEU A 64 -10.64 -2.74 9.90
CA LEU A 64 -12.00 -3.23 9.62
C LEU A 64 -12.09 -4.75 9.58
N TYR A 65 -10.99 -5.42 9.26
CA TYR A 65 -10.91 -6.87 9.16
C TYR A 65 -9.87 -7.47 10.07
N GLU A 66 -10.01 -8.76 10.29
CA GLU A 66 -8.98 -9.62 10.88
C GLU A 66 -8.86 -10.89 10.04
N THR A 67 -7.64 -11.20 9.65
CA THR A 67 -7.25 -12.34 8.83
C THR A 67 -7.09 -13.62 9.67
N LEU A 68 -6.71 -14.75 9.06
CA LEU A 68 -6.44 -16.01 9.79
C LEU A 68 -5.38 -15.81 10.87
N LEU A 69 -4.30 -15.11 10.55
CA LEU A 69 -3.23 -14.70 11.46
C LEU A 69 -3.11 -13.18 11.43
N ILE A 70 -2.49 -12.58 12.44
CA ILE A 70 -2.27 -11.12 12.55
C ILE A 70 -0.78 -10.83 12.80
N ILE A 71 -0.36 -9.60 12.58
CA ILE A 71 0.97 -9.10 12.93
C ILE A 71 0.85 -8.26 14.21
N ASP A 72 1.64 -8.56 15.24
CA ASP A 72 1.64 -7.85 16.52
C ASP A 72 2.57 -6.62 16.54
N GLU A 73 2.63 -5.94 17.70
CA GLU A 73 3.44 -4.75 17.93
C GLU A 73 4.96 -4.99 17.73
N ASP A 74 5.41 -6.25 17.84
CA ASP A 74 6.80 -6.67 17.60
C ASP A 74 7.04 -7.15 16.16
N ASN A 75 6.08 -6.96 15.25
CA ASN A 75 6.07 -7.46 13.88
C ASN A 75 6.14 -9.00 13.76
N LYS A 76 5.61 -9.71 14.75
CA LYS A 76 5.53 -11.17 14.77
C LYS A 76 4.14 -11.64 14.39
N VAL A 77 4.10 -12.76 13.68
CA VAL A 77 2.84 -13.44 13.34
C VAL A 77 2.23 -14.04 14.61
N GLN A 78 0.96 -13.76 14.82
CA GLN A 78 0.15 -14.24 15.95
C GLN A 78 -1.18 -14.83 15.47
N PRO A 79 -1.85 -15.68 16.26
CA PRO A 79 -3.18 -16.15 15.99
C PRO A 79 -4.20 -15.01 15.87
N GLY A 80 -4.89 -14.92 14.71
CA GLY A 80 -6.00 -14.00 14.43
C GLY A 80 -7.36 -14.68 14.58
N GLN A 81 -8.11 -14.83 13.47
CA GLN A 81 -9.37 -15.59 13.45
C GLN A 81 -9.13 -17.10 13.61
N ALA A 82 -7.98 -17.61 13.19
CA ALA A 82 -7.52 -18.93 13.61
C ALA A 82 -6.90 -18.83 15.02
N GLU A 83 -7.28 -19.73 15.92
CA GLU A 83 -6.66 -19.82 17.26
C GLU A 83 -5.28 -20.50 17.23
N LYS A 84 -5.04 -21.35 16.24
CA LYS A 84 -3.78 -22.05 15.99
C LYS A 84 -3.72 -22.58 14.57
N TYR A 85 -2.51 -22.90 14.15
CA TYR A 85 -2.27 -23.61 12.88
C TYR A 85 -1.19 -24.69 13.06
N THR A 86 -1.16 -25.63 12.12
CA THR A 86 -0.10 -26.65 12.00
C THR A 86 0.35 -26.74 10.55
N VAL A 87 1.63 -27.10 10.36
CA VAL A 87 2.24 -27.31 9.05
C VAL A 87 2.77 -28.74 9.00
N SER A 88 2.56 -29.43 7.88
CA SER A 88 3.09 -30.78 7.66
C SER A 88 4.64 -30.76 7.55
N GLU A 89 5.28 -31.92 7.77
CA GLU A 89 6.77 -32.03 7.75
C GLU A 89 7.38 -31.60 6.40
N ASP A 90 6.65 -31.78 5.31
CA ASP A 90 7.06 -31.36 3.95
C ASP A 90 6.81 -29.87 3.67
N GLY A 91 6.23 -29.13 4.64
CA GLY A 91 5.93 -27.69 4.50
C GLY A 91 4.76 -27.37 3.56
N LEU A 92 4.05 -28.39 3.03
CA LEU A 92 3.05 -28.18 1.98
C LEU A 92 1.61 -28.04 2.51
N THR A 93 1.27 -28.69 3.62
CA THR A 93 -0.13 -28.67 4.13
C THR A 93 -0.22 -27.80 5.37
N TRP A 94 -1.01 -26.75 5.29
CA TRP A 94 -1.31 -25.81 6.37
C TRP A 94 -2.74 -26.03 6.84
N THR A 95 -2.94 -26.28 8.15
CA THR A 95 -4.26 -26.49 8.73
C THR A 95 -4.50 -25.47 9.82
N PHE A 96 -5.50 -24.61 9.61
CA PHE A 96 -5.91 -23.55 10.54
C PHE A 96 -7.13 -23.99 11.32
N THR A 97 -7.10 -23.91 12.66
CA THR A 97 -8.26 -24.15 13.52
C THR A 97 -8.90 -22.82 13.87
N MET A 98 -10.17 -22.65 13.52
CA MET A 98 -10.90 -21.40 13.75
C MET A 98 -11.25 -21.23 15.24
N ARG A 99 -11.31 -19.99 15.73
CA ARG A 99 -11.84 -19.68 17.07
C ARG A 99 -13.34 -19.99 17.13
N ASP A 100 -13.84 -20.33 18.30
CA ASP A 100 -15.26 -20.56 18.51
C ASP A 100 -16.07 -19.24 18.55
N GLY A 101 -17.25 -19.24 17.93
CA GLY A 101 -18.25 -18.17 18.01
C GLY A 101 -17.85 -16.88 17.32
N LEU A 102 -17.03 -16.97 16.27
CA LEU A 102 -16.72 -15.85 15.38
C LEU A 102 -17.96 -15.28 14.72
N LYS A 103 -17.97 -13.97 14.51
CA LYS A 103 -19.11 -13.27 13.92
C LYS A 103 -18.66 -12.16 12.99
N TRP A 104 -19.45 -11.93 11.99
CA TRP A 104 -19.45 -10.71 11.18
C TRP A 104 -20.01 -9.51 11.95
N SER A 105 -19.76 -8.31 11.45
CA SER A 105 -20.25 -7.06 12.06
C SER A 105 -21.78 -6.97 12.10
N ASP A 106 -22.47 -7.65 11.21
CA ASP A 106 -23.94 -7.77 11.19
C ASP A 106 -24.50 -8.82 12.19
N GLY A 107 -23.62 -9.54 12.90
CA GLY A 107 -23.95 -10.55 13.90
C GLY A 107 -24.14 -11.97 13.35
N THR A 108 -24.07 -12.17 12.05
CA THR A 108 -24.09 -13.52 11.44
C THR A 108 -22.81 -14.28 11.76
N GLU A 109 -22.85 -15.61 11.65
CA GLU A 109 -21.72 -16.50 11.92
C GLU A 109 -20.62 -16.32 10.87
N LEU A 110 -19.37 -16.33 11.31
CA LEU A 110 -18.17 -16.42 10.49
C LEU A 110 -17.45 -17.72 10.81
N ASN A 111 -16.98 -18.44 9.79
CA ASN A 111 -16.27 -19.71 9.95
C ASN A 111 -15.30 -19.97 8.79
N ALA A 112 -14.68 -21.17 8.74
CA ALA A 112 -13.67 -21.52 7.73
C ALA A 112 -14.19 -21.45 6.28
N LYS A 113 -15.50 -21.58 6.04
CA LYS A 113 -16.08 -21.51 4.68
C LYS A 113 -16.01 -20.10 4.08
N ASP A 114 -16.03 -19.05 4.94
CA ASP A 114 -15.87 -17.68 4.48
C ASP A 114 -14.42 -17.43 3.99
N PHE A 115 -13.43 -18.03 4.65
CA PHE A 115 -12.05 -18.00 4.19
C PHE A 115 -11.85 -18.82 2.92
N GLU A 116 -12.41 -20.02 2.82
CA GLU A 116 -12.40 -20.81 1.58
C GLU A 116 -12.98 -20.01 0.41
N TYR A 117 -14.12 -19.36 0.61
CA TYR A 117 -14.71 -18.46 -0.39
C TYR A 117 -13.77 -17.34 -0.78
N THR A 118 -13.12 -16.70 0.19
CA THR A 118 -12.17 -15.58 -0.06
C THR A 118 -10.99 -16.04 -0.93
N PHE A 119 -10.36 -17.17 -0.60
CA PHE A 119 -9.28 -17.73 -1.43
C PHE A 119 -9.76 -18.02 -2.86
N LYS A 120 -10.91 -18.69 -3.00
CA LYS A 120 -11.48 -19.04 -4.31
C LYS A 120 -11.92 -17.80 -5.10
N ARG A 121 -12.40 -16.75 -4.44
CA ARG A 121 -12.75 -15.49 -5.10
C ARG A 121 -11.56 -14.83 -5.80
N LEU A 122 -10.35 -14.95 -5.24
CA LEU A 122 -9.12 -14.42 -5.85
C LEU A 122 -8.75 -15.12 -7.16
N THR A 123 -9.26 -16.32 -7.45
CA THR A 123 -9.03 -17.00 -8.74
C THR A 123 -9.93 -16.46 -9.86
N ASN A 124 -10.90 -15.60 -9.56
CA ASN A 124 -11.77 -15.02 -10.58
C ASN A 124 -10.99 -14.03 -11.46
N THR A 125 -10.70 -14.42 -12.69
CA THR A 125 -9.95 -13.62 -13.65
C THR A 125 -10.70 -12.36 -14.10
N GLU A 126 -12.04 -12.33 -14.02
CA GLU A 126 -12.83 -11.12 -14.31
C GLU A 126 -12.73 -10.09 -13.18
N LEU A 127 -12.52 -10.53 -11.93
CA LEU A 127 -12.25 -9.65 -10.80
C LEU A 127 -10.89 -8.95 -10.96
N ALA A 128 -9.94 -9.60 -11.65
CA ALA A 128 -8.59 -9.09 -11.90
C ALA A 128 -7.88 -8.58 -10.63
N ALA A 129 -7.95 -9.38 -9.55
CA ALA A 129 -7.34 -9.05 -8.25
C ALA A 129 -5.82 -8.86 -8.39
N PRO A 130 -5.25 -7.67 -8.09
CA PRO A 130 -3.84 -7.37 -8.36
C PRO A 130 -2.86 -8.28 -7.61
N TYR A 131 -3.25 -8.75 -6.43
CA TYR A 131 -2.44 -9.59 -5.55
C TYR A 131 -2.67 -11.10 -5.73
N ALA A 132 -3.59 -11.54 -6.61
CA ALA A 132 -3.98 -12.95 -6.68
C ALA A 132 -2.78 -13.89 -6.79
N GLU A 133 -1.89 -13.67 -7.76
CA GLU A 133 -0.71 -14.51 -7.95
C GLU A 133 0.24 -14.47 -6.72
N THR A 134 0.44 -13.29 -6.14
CA THR A 134 1.32 -13.09 -4.97
C THR A 134 0.81 -13.85 -3.74
N VAL A 135 -0.51 -13.85 -3.48
CA VAL A 135 -1.05 -14.40 -2.23
C VAL A 135 -1.58 -15.83 -2.34
N ILE A 136 -1.98 -16.30 -3.54
CA ILE A 136 -2.49 -17.66 -3.74
C ILE A 136 -1.79 -18.44 -4.86
N GLY A 137 -0.82 -17.82 -5.57
CA GLY A 137 -0.09 -18.49 -6.66
C GLY A 137 0.72 -19.72 -6.22
N MET A 138 1.11 -19.80 -4.93
CA MET A 138 1.76 -20.95 -4.33
C MET A 138 0.78 -22.05 -3.91
N VAL A 139 -0.54 -21.82 -3.96
CA VAL A 139 -1.54 -22.84 -3.58
C VAL A 139 -1.69 -23.86 -4.70
N GLU A 140 -1.68 -25.15 -4.36
CA GLU A 140 -1.87 -26.23 -5.32
C GLU A 140 -3.17 -26.07 -6.09
N GLY A 141 -3.10 -26.23 -7.42
CA GLY A 141 -4.25 -26.08 -8.31
C GLY A 141 -4.54 -24.63 -8.77
N TYR A 142 -3.72 -23.65 -8.38
CA TYR A 142 -3.93 -22.25 -8.77
C TYR A 142 -4.06 -22.07 -10.30
N GLN A 143 -3.16 -22.66 -11.10
CA GLN A 143 -3.18 -22.52 -12.55
C GLN A 143 -4.48 -23.10 -13.17
N ASP A 144 -4.93 -24.27 -12.68
CA ASP A 144 -6.19 -24.86 -13.12
C ASP A 144 -7.40 -24.01 -12.70
N ALA A 145 -7.33 -23.41 -11.50
CA ALA A 145 -8.39 -22.56 -10.98
C ALA A 145 -8.59 -21.29 -11.80
N ILE A 146 -7.52 -20.70 -12.34
CA ILE A 146 -7.58 -19.50 -13.22
C ILE A 146 -7.69 -19.86 -14.71
N GLY A 147 -7.76 -21.13 -15.08
CA GLY A 147 -7.96 -21.60 -16.45
C GLY A 147 -6.69 -21.70 -17.28
N ASN A 148 -5.53 -21.98 -16.68
CA ASN A 148 -4.25 -22.19 -17.35
C ASN A 148 -3.98 -21.08 -18.39
N PRO A 149 -3.75 -19.82 -18.01
CA PRO A 149 -3.64 -18.70 -18.93
C PRO A 149 -2.45 -18.86 -19.88
N ASP A 150 -2.61 -18.41 -21.11
CA ASP A 150 -1.55 -18.31 -22.10
C ASP A 150 -0.59 -17.14 -21.76
N LYS A 151 0.42 -16.92 -22.61
CA LYS A 151 1.41 -15.84 -22.47
C LYS A 151 0.81 -14.42 -22.45
N ASP A 152 -0.41 -14.27 -22.93
CA ASP A 152 -1.14 -12.99 -22.96
C ASP A 152 -2.14 -12.89 -21.79
N GLY A 153 -2.07 -13.83 -20.83
CA GLY A 153 -2.93 -13.91 -19.64
C GLY A 153 -4.34 -14.41 -19.90
N LYS A 154 -4.62 -14.93 -21.10
CA LYS A 154 -5.96 -15.39 -21.49
C LYS A 154 -6.16 -16.85 -21.10
N PRO A 155 -7.25 -17.22 -20.38
CA PRO A 155 -7.54 -18.60 -20.03
C PRO A 155 -7.61 -19.50 -21.28
N THR A 156 -6.89 -20.64 -21.22
CA THR A 156 -6.90 -21.67 -22.28
C THR A 156 -7.87 -22.80 -21.96
N THR A 157 -8.25 -22.93 -20.69
CA THR A 157 -9.31 -23.81 -20.19
C THR A 157 -10.36 -23.00 -19.43
N THR A 158 -11.51 -23.58 -19.14
CA THR A 158 -12.52 -22.91 -18.30
C THR A 158 -11.97 -22.77 -16.89
N PRO A 159 -11.90 -21.55 -16.31
CA PRO A 159 -11.55 -21.35 -14.91
C PRO A 159 -12.47 -22.13 -13.99
N ASP A 160 -11.90 -22.78 -12.97
CA ASP A 160 -12.63 -23.59 -11.99
C ASP A 160 -12.06 -23.33 -10.58
N PRO A 161 -12.65 -22.41 -9.80
CA PRO A 161 -12.18 -22.09 -8.44
C PRO A 161 -12.09 -23.31 -7.50
N ASP A 162 -12.85 -24.37 -7.75
CA ASP A 162 -12.85 -25.59 -6.94
C ASP A 162 -11.59 -26.45 -7.15
N LYS A 163 -10.76 -26.12 -8.14
CA LYS A 163 -9.43 -26.73 -8.33
C LYS A 163 -8.38 -26.19 -7.35
N LEU A 164 -8.61 -24.99 -6.78
CA LEU A 164 -7.72 -24.45 -5.76
C LEU A 164 -7.81 -25.32 -4.49
N ASN A 165 -6.67 -25.86 -4.04
CA ASN A 165 -6.66 -26.79 -2.91
C ASN A 165 -6.75 -26.06 -1.56
N VAL A 166 -7.91 -25.46 -1.33
CA VAL A 166 -8.32 -24.79 -0.10
C VAL A 166 -9.67 -25.36 0.28
N VAL A 167 -9.75 -26.03 1.44
CA VAL A 167 -10.93 -26.78 1.87
C VAL A 167 -11.29 -26.48 3.32
N ALA A 168 -12.49 -25.99 3.54
CA ALA A 168 -13.09 -25.89 4.87
C ALA A 168 -13.73 -27.23 5.26
N SER A 169 -13.62 -27.60 6.55
CA SER A 169 -14.36 -28.74 7.09
C SER A 169 -15.87 -28.51 7.04
N GLU A 170 -16.65 -29.57 7.01
CA GLU A 170 -18.13 -29.49 6.95
C GLU A 170 -18.72 -28.67 8.11
N ASP A 171 -18.14 -28.81 9.30
CA ASP A 171 -18.51 -28.05 10.51
C ASP A 171 -17.97 -26.62 10.57
N GLY A 172 -17.20 -26.19 9.56
CA GLY A 172 -16.61 -24.85 9.47
C GLY A 172 -15.49 -24.55 10.47
N LYS A 173 -14.97 -25.56 11.19
CA LYS A 173 -13.99 -25.35 12.26
C LYS A 173 -12.55 -25.35 11.80
N THR A 174 -12.25 -25.95 10.67
CA THR A 174 -10.88 -25.98 10.13
C THR A 174 -10.85 -25.58 8.68
N LEU A 175 -9.76 -24.89 8.30
CA LEU A 175 -9.39 -24.60 6.93
C LEU A 175 -8.08 -25.32 6.63
N THR A 176 -8.06 -26.12 5.57
CA THR A 176 -6.83 -26.76 5.08
C THR A 176 -6.42 -26.11 3.77
N VAL A 177 -5.18 -25.66 3.68
CA VAL A 177 -4.57 -25.11 2.47
C VAL A 177 -3.39 -25.98 2.09
N LYS A 178 -3.34 -26.47 0.85
CA LYS A 178 -2.21 -27.22 0.35
C LYS A 178 -1.43 -26.39 -0.67
N LEU A 179 -0.13 -26.28 -0.46
CA LEU A 179 0.79 -25.53 -1.32
C LEU A 179 1.36 -26.44 -2.41
N ALA A 180 1.67 -25.87 -3.56
CA ALA A 180 2.36 -26.55 -4.67
C ALA A 180 3.88 -26.69 -4.42
N TYR A 181 4.43 -25.82 -3.58
CA TYR A 181 5.82 -25.81 -3.14
C TYR A 181 5.91 -25.21 -1.73
N PRO A 182 6.95 -25.54 -0.94
CA PRO A 182 7.12 -24.99 0.39
C PRO A 182 7.29 -23.46 0.35
N CYS A 183 6.55 -22.74 1.20
CA CYS A 183 6.62 -21.30 1.32
C CYS A 183 6.80 -20.94 2.80
N SER A 184 8.02 -20.56 3.19
CA SER A 184 8.39 -20.28 4.58
C SER A 184 7.72 -19.02 5.16
N TYR A 185 7.20 -18.15 4.30
CA TYR A 185 6.51 -16.90 4.66
C TYR A 185 5.00 -16.94 4.44
N PHE A 186 4.41 -18.13 4.25
CA PHE A 186 2.96 -18.27 4.03
C PHE A 186 2.13 -17.80 5.23
N ASP A 187 2.64 -17.92 6.45
CA ASP A 187 2.04 -17.36 7.65
C ASP A 187 1.88 -15.83 7.58
N LYS A 188 2.85 -15.13 6.99
CA LYS A 188 2.80 -13.68 6.75
C LYS A 188 1.81 -13.34 5.65
N ILE A 189 1.73 -14.17 4.59
CA ILE A 189 0.75 -14.01 3.52
C ILE A 189 -0.67 -14.08 4.05
N VAL A 190 -1.00 -15.07 4.88
CA VAL A 190 -2.36 -15.20 5.44
C VAL A 190 -2.68 -14.19 6.54
N ALA A 191 -1.69 -13.39 6.97
CA ALA A 191 -1.87 -12.21 7.82
C ALA A 191 -2.03 -10.91 7.02
N PHE A 192 -1.82 -10.93 5.71
CA PHE A 192 -1.88 -9.76 4.86
C PHE A 192 -3.33 -9.35 4.52
N GLY A 193 -3.58 -8.04 4.43
CA GLY A 193 -4.93 -7.47 4.30
C GLY A 193 -5.76 -8.00 3.12
N THR A 194 -5.14 -8.37 1.99
CA THR A 194 -5.83 -9.00 0.85
C THR A 194 -6.49 -10.33 1.22
N MET A 195 -5.95 -11.04 2.22
CA MET A 195 -6.49 -12.32 2.72
C MET A 195 -7.60 -12.14 3.76
N SER A 196 -8.09 -10.92 3.97
CA SER A 196 -9.25 -10.65 4.81
C SER A 196 -10.48 -11.39 4.29
N PRO A 197 -11.23 -12.08 5.16
CA PRO A 197 -12.42 -12.80 4.74
C PRO A 197 -13.49 -11.82 4.27
N VAL A 198 -14.24 -12.18 3.23
CA VAL A 198 -15.41 -11.44 2.77
C VAL A 198 -16.67 -12.28 2.86
N GLN A 199 -17.77 -11.67 3.29
CA GLN A 199 -19.04 -12.37 3.44
C GLN A 199 -19.66 -12.64 2.07
N LYS A 200 -19.70 -13.92 1.67
CA LYS A 200 -20.23 -14.36 0.36
C LYS A 200 -21.59 -13.76 0.04
N ALA A 201 -22.54 -13.86 0.97
CA ALA A 201 -23.91 -13.37 0.76
C ALA A 201 -23.95 -11.86 0.45
N THR A 202 -23.13 -11.07 1.12
CA THR A 202 -23.04 -9.61 0.90
C THR A 202 -22.42 -9.29 -0.46
N VAL A 203 -21.32 -9.95 -0.82
CA VAL A 203 -20.65 -9.77 -2.11
C VAL A 203 -21.59 -10.13 -3.26
N GLU A 204 -22.22 -11.29 -3.22
CA GLU A 204 -23.11 -11.78 -4.28
C GLU A 204 -24.40 -10.93 -4.41
N ALA A 205 -24.94 -10.43 -3.30
CA ALA A 205 -26.15 -9.60 -3.32
C ALA A 205 -25.91 -8.18 -3.88
N ASN A 206 -24.69 -7.63 -3.77
CA ASN A 206 -24.40 -6.23 -4.09
C ASN A 206 -23.42 -6.06 -5.27
N GLY A 207 -22.80 -7.14 -5.77
CA GLY A 207 -21.79 -7.07 -6.83
C GLY A 207 -20.67 -6.07 -6.48
N ASP A 208 -20.18 -5.32 -7.47
CA ASP A 208 -19.05 -4.38 -7.30
C ASP A 208 -19.32 -3.25 -6.29
N SER A 209 -20.57 -3.03 -5.90
CA SER A 209 -20.94 -1.95 -4.98
C SER A 209 -20.91 -2.35 -3.49
N TRP A 210 -20.63 -3.61 -3.15
CA TRP A 210 -20.66 -4.09 -1.78
C TRP A 210 -19.70 -3.33 -0.84
N ALA A 211 -18.54 -2.93 -1.36
CA ALA A 211 -17.46 -2.28 -0.61
C ALA A 211 -17.41 -0.74 -0.83
N THR A 212 -18.53 -0.09 -1.15
CA THR A 212 -18.57 1.34 -1.49
C THR A 212 -19.39 2.20 -0.54
N LYS A 213 -20.11 1.61 0.41
CA LYS A 213 -20.98 2.33 1.36
C LYS A 213 -21.18 1.53 2.65
N PRO A 214 -21.47 2.21 3.79
CA PRO A 214 -21.61 1.57 5.10
C PRO A 214 -22.66 0.46 5.15
N ASP A 215 -23.81 0.66 4.51
CA ASP A 215 -24.98 -0.26 4.62
C ASP A 215 -24.73 -1.64 4.02
N THR A 216 -23.74 -1.77 3.13
CA THR A 216 -23.38 -3.03 2.48
C THR A 216 -21.99 -3.51 2.88
N TYR A 217 -21.27 -2.78 3.75
CA TYR A 217 -19.91 -3.11 4.15
C TYR A 217 -19.90 -3.96 5.41
N VAL A 218 -19.92 -5.29 5.24
CA VAL A 218 -19.84 -6.26 6.35
C VAL A 218 -18.39 -6.67 6.54
N CYS A 219 -17.88 -6.54 7.77
CA CYS A 219 -16.50 -6.84 8.12
C CYS A 219 -16.43 -7.65 9.42
N ASN A 220 -15.25 -8.15 9.79
CA ASN A 220 -15.08 -9.01 10.96
C ASN A 220 -14.05 -8.48 11.99
N GLY A 221 -13.47 -7.31 11.73
CA GLY A 221 -12.46 -6.71 12.60
C GLY A 221 -13.01 -5.98 13.82
N PRO A 222 -12.12 -5.36 14.61
CA PRO A 222 -12.50 -4.67 15.85
C PRO A 222 -13.33 -3.41 15.63
N TYR A 223 -13.32 -2.83 14.44
CA TYR A 223 -14.12 -1.67 14.07
C TYR A 223 -14.98 -1.96 12.84
N MET A 224 -16.08 -1.23 12.69
CA MET A 224 -17.00 -1.30 11.55
C MET A 224 -17.34 0.11 11.07
N ILE A 225 -17.53 0.28 9.76
CA ILE A 225 -17.88 1.57 9.15
C ILE A 225 -19.31 1.94 9.53
N THR A 226 -19.53 3.20 9.92
CA THR A 226 -20.84 3.76 10.22
C THR A 226 -21.18 4.99 9.39
N GLU A 227 -20.16 5.67 8.82
CA GLU A 227 -20.32 6.78 7.91
C GLU A 227 -19.19 6.74 6.88
N TRP A 228 -19.52 7.02 5.63
CA TRP A 228 -18.53 7.13 4.55
C TRP A 228 -18.94 8.27 3.62
N THR A 229 -18.18 9.35 3.69
CA THR A 229 -18.30 10.49 2.79
C THR A 229 -17.03 10.52 1.94
N PRO A 230 -17.09 10.11 0.66
CA PRO A 230 -15.92 10.06 -0.21
C PRO A 230 -15.17 11.40 -0.25
N ARG A 231 -13.83 11.35 -0.20
CA ARG A 231 -12.91 12.50 -0.18
C ARG A 231 -13.06 13.43 1.03
N GLU A 232 -13.81 13.03 2.03
CA GLU A 232 -13.97 13.78 3.27
C GLU A 232 -13.53 12.91 4.45
N ARG A 233 -14.28 11.84 4.76
CA ARG A 233 -13.98 10.97 5.90
C ARG A 233 -14.67 9.61 5.84
N ILE A 234 -14.09 8.67 6.57
CA ILE A 234 -14.73 7.41 6.99
C ILE A 234 -14.79 7.41 8.53
N VAL A 235 -15.97 7.17 9.09
CA VAL A 235 -16.19 7.04 10.53
C VAL A 235 -16.43 5.58 10.86
N CYS A 236 -15.62 5.06 11.78
CA CYS A 236 -15.73 3.71 12.29
C CYS A 236 -16.13 3.71 13.77
N LYS A 237 -16.92 2.73 14.18
CA LYS A 237 -17.24 2.45 15.58
C LYS A 237 -16.75 1.06 15.97
N LYS A 238 -16.49 0.89 17.27
CA LYS A 238 -16.17 -0.43 17.81
C LYS A 238 -17.22 -1.46 17.40
N ASN A 239 -16.78 -2.58 16.86
CA ASN A 239 -17.64 -3.69 16.47
C ASN A 239 -18.09 -4.49 17.72
N PRO A 240 -19.37 -4.49 18.08
CA PRO A 240 -19.86 -5.19 19.26
C PRO A 240 -19.81 -6.71 19.13
N ASN A 241 -19.73 -7.23 17.89
CA ASN A 241 -19.72 -8.65 17.58
C ASN A 241 -18.28 -9.21 17.46
N TYR A 242 -17.26 -8.35 17.55
CA TYR A 242 -15.87 -8.74 17.36
C TYR A 242 -15.42 -9.80 18.39
N LYS A 243 -14.87 -10.90 17.85
CA LYS A 243 -14.22 -11.99 18.59
C LYS A 243 -13.04 -12.49 17.77
N GLY A 244 -11.85 -11.97 18.02
CA GLY A 244 -10.67 -12.33 17.27
C GLY A 244 -9.42 -12.41 18.13
N GLY A 245 -8.26 -12.28 17.49
CA GLY A 245 -6.94 -12.38 18.13
C GLY A 245 -6.55 -11.13 18.93
N TRP A 246 -7.06 -9.95 18.57
CA TRP A 246 -6.78 -8.74 19.33
C TRP A 246 -7.43 -8.78 20.70
N ASP A 247 -6.70 -8.39 21.75
CA ASP A 247 -7.26 -8.33 23.10
C ASP A 247 -8.40 -7.29 23.20
N SER A 248 -9.63 -7.78 23.19
CA SER A 248 -10.83 -6.94 23.25
C SER A 248 -10.91 -6.04 24.48
N LYS A 249 -10.17 -6.35 25.56
CA LYS A 249 -10.10 -5.51 26.78
C LYS A 249 -9.23 -4.28 26.56
N ARG A 250 -8.23 -4.36 25.67
CA ARG A 250 -7.38 -3.24 25.28
C ARG A 250 -8.03 -2.35 24.20
N ILE A 251 -9.07 -2.84 23.51
CA ILE A 251 -9.83 -2.06 22.52
C ILE A 251 -10.82 -1.17 23.25
N VAL A 252 -10.39 -0.01 23.70
CA VAL A 252 -11.19 0.89 24.55
C VAL A 252 -11.74 2.10 23.81
N ASN A 253 -11.16 2.50 22.68
CA ASN A 253 -11.67 3.59 21.87
C ASN A 253 -12.97 3.17 21.15
N ASN A 254 -14.02 3.99 21.25
CA ASN A 254 -15.32 3.66 20.67
C ASN A 254 -15.52 4.20 19.24
N LYS A 255 -14.70 5.16 18.82
CA LYS A 255 -14.85 5.84 17.53
C LYS A 255 -13.49 6.19 16.94
N LEU A 256 -13.28 5.83 15.69
CA LEU A 256 -12.10 6.16 14.89
C LEU A 256 -12.57 6.84 13.59
N THR A 257 -12.01 7.99 13.28
CA THR A 257 -12.32 8.74 12.06
C THR A 257 -11.05 8.83 11.19
N PHE A 258 -11.14 8.40 9.95
CA PHE A 258 -10.12 8.60 8.93
C PHE A 258 -10.51 9.81 8.09
N LEU A 259 -9.68 10.86 8.10
CA LEU A 259 -9.81 11.99 7.17
C LEU A 259 -9.17 11.59 5.84
N LEU A 260 -9.92 11.75 4.74
CA LEU A 260 -9.51 11.34 3.40
C LEU A 260 -8.93 12.54 2.63
N LEU A 261 -7.95 13.21 3.24
CA LEU A 261 -7.33 14.42 2.70
C LEU A 261 -6.10 14.04 1.86
N GLU A 262 -6.07 14.48 0.61
CA GLU A 262 -4.93 14.29 -0.30
C GLU A 262 -3.89 15.42 -0.17
N ASN A 263 -4.33 16.64 0.13
CA ASN A 263 -3.47 17.81 0.23
C ASN A 263 -2.81 17.93 1.60
N SER A 264 -1.46 17.90 1.64
CA SER A 264 -0.67 17.95 2.87
C SER A 264 -0.89 19.22 3.71
N SER A 265 -1.14 20.39 3.07
CA SER A 265 -1.45 21.62 3.79
C SER A 265 -2.81 21.56 4.49
N ALA A 266 -3.80 20.86 3.90
CA ALA A 266 -5.09 20.62 4.54
C ALA A 266 -4.92 19.67 5.74
N SER A 267 -4.15 18.59 5.58
CA SER A 267 -3.81 17.65 6.67
C SER A 267 -3.10 18.38 7.82
N PHE A 268 -2.11 19.22 7.51
CA PHE A 268 -1.39 20.00 8.50
C PHE A 268 -2.28 21.03 9.22
N THR A 269 -3.26 21.60 8.52
CA THR A 269 -4.27 22.49 9.13
C THR A 269 -5.17 21.72 10.09
N ALA A 270 -5.65 20.53 9.72
CA ALA A 270 -6.45 19.67 10.60
C ALA A 270 -5.67 19.26 11.86
N TYR A 271 -4.38 18.99 11.73
CA TYR A 271 -3.51 18.69 12.87
C TYR A 271 -3.32 19.90 13.81
N ASN A 272 -2.99 21.06 13.25
CA ASN A 272 -2.73 22.28 14.04
C ASN A 272 -4.01 22.81 14.73
N SER A 273 -5.19 22.59 14.14
CA SER A 273 -6.47 22.95 14.76
C SER A 273 -6.90 21.98 15.88
N GLY A 274 -6.23 20.82 16.01
CA GLY A 274 -6.59 19.76 16.94
C GLY A 274 -7.72 18.86 16.45
N GLU A 275 -8.15 18.98 15.19
CA GLU A 275 -9.11 18.07 14.56
C GLU A 275 -8.51 16.67 14.41
N ALA A 276 -7.28 16.57 13.92
CA ALA A 276 -6.56 15.30 13.77
C ALA A 276 -5.49 15.12 14.87
N GLN A 277 -5.41 13.93 15.43
CA GLN A 277 -4.39 13.54 16.40
C GLN A 277 -3.15 12.90 15.77
N LEU A 278 -3.28 12.42 14.52
CA LEU A 278 -2.17 11.89 13.73
C LEU A 278 -2.40 12.26 12.26
N ILE A 279 -1.34 12.74 11.59
CA ILE A 279 -1.34 12.92 10.14
C ILE A 279 -0.06 12.34 9.53
N LYS A 280 -0.19 11.62 8.42
CA LYS A 280 0.93 11.11 7.62
C LYS A 280 1.44 12.15 6.62
N ASP A 281 0.53 12.87 5.96
CA ASP A 281 0.89 13.78 4.88
C ASP A 281 1.27 15.15 5.46
N VAL A 282 2.57 15.35 5.71
CA VAL A 282 3.17 16.58 6.24
C VAL A 282 3.74 17.40 5.09
N PRO A 283 3.46 18.74 5.00
CA PRO A 283 4.06 19.58 3.97
C PRO A 283 5.59 19.57 4.04
N THR A 284 6.24 19.36 2.90
CA THR A 284 7.71 19.24 2.82
C THR A 284 8.44 20.49 3.32
N GLU A 285 7.87 21.66 3.10
CA GLU A 285 8.40 22.95 3.57
C GLU A 285 8.45 23.08 5.10
N GLU A 286 7.59 22.35 5.82
CA GLU A 286 7.55 22.37 7.28
C GLU A 286 8.58 21.41 7.92
N ILE A 287 9.04 20.39 7.20
CA ILE A 287 9.94 19.33 7.71
C ILE A 287 11.22 19.90 8.37
N PRO A 288 11.93 20.88 7.81
CA PRO A 288 13.13 21.43 8.45
C PRO A 288 12.86 22.06 9.82
N THR A 289 11.69 22.67 9.99
CA THR A 289 11.26 23.27 11.26
C THR A 289 10.88 22.19 12.27
N LEU A 290 10.13 21.19 11.81
CA LEU A 290 9.68 20.06 12.63
C LEU A 290 10.85 19.20 13.11
N LYS A 291 11.83 18.92 12.26
CA LYS A 291 13.05 18.20 12.64
C LYS A 291 13.85 18.92 13.74
N LYS A 292 13.91 20.25 13.72
CA LYS A 292 14.60 21.05 14.76
C LYS A 292 13.86 21.02 16.10
N ALA A 293 12.54 20.87 16.07
CA ALA A 293 11.70 20.79 17.26
C ALA A 293 11.61 19.36 17.83
N ALA A 294 12.26 18.36 17.19
CA ALA A 294 12.04 16.93 17.44
C ALA A 294 12.55 16.40 18.79
N ASP A 295 13.38 17.13 19.56
CA ASP A 295 13.75 16.74 20.92
C ASP A 295 12.54 16.83 21.86
N GLY A 296 11.70 15.77 21.86
CA GLY A 296 10.43 15.69 22.57
C GLY A 296 9.22 16.22 21.79
N GLY A 297 9.37 16.40 20.47
CA GLY A 297 8.34 16.92 19.58
C GLY A 297 7.32 15.89 19.10
N GLU A 298 6.42 16.36 18.29
CA GLU A 298 5.30 15.60 17.72
C GLU A 298 5.65 14.99 16.35
N PHE A 299 6.88 15.20 15.82
CA PHE A 299 7.33 14.72 14.52
C PHE A 299 8.16 13.44 14.64
N TYR A 300 7.74 12.42 13.94
CA TYR A 300 8.35 11.09 13.94
C TYR A 300 8.83 10.74 12.53
N VAL A 301 9.90 9.96 12.45
CA VAL A 301 10.41 9.35 11.21
C VAL A 301 10.76 7.91 11.53
N ASP A 302 10.28 6.98 10.71
CA ASP A 302 10.55 5.56 10.87
C ASP A 302 10.84 4.92 9.51
N THR A 303 11.75 3.94 9.49
CA THR A 303 12.12 3.24 8.27
C THR A 303 11.06 2.22 7.90
N ILE A 304 10.64 2.22 6.64
CA ILE A 304 9.78 1.20 6.07
C ILE A 304 10.48 0.49 4.91
N LEU A 305 10.12 -0.78 4.71
CA LEU A 305 10.66 -1.60 3.63
C LEU A 305 9.96 -1.24 2.33
N GLY A 306 10.62 -0.45 1.48
CA GLY A 306 10.00 -0.08 0.23
C GLY A 306 10.83 0.89 -0.60
N THR A 307 10.46 0.99 -1.88
CA THR A 307 11.19 1.77 -2.87
C THR A 307 10.24 2.67 -3.65
N TYR A 308 10.53 3.96 -3.64
CA TYR A 308 9.98 4.94 -4.57
C TYR A 308 10.70 4.80 -5.91
N TYR A 309 9.96 4.56 -6.97
CA TYR A 309 10.52 4.39 -8.31
C TYR A 309 9.62 5.01 -9.37
N LEU A 310 10.13 5.16 -10.59
CA LEU A 310 9.37 5.60 -11.74
C LEU A 310 9.13 4.39 -12.63
N SER A 311 7.88 4.16 -12.99
CA SER A 311 7.49 3.22 -14.04
C SER A 311 7.55 3.90 -15.39
N MET A 312 8.07 3.19 -16.38
CA MET A 312 7.97 3.51 -17.80
C MET A 312 7.07 2.47 -18.44
N ASN A 313 6.21 2.84 -19.37
CA ASN A 313 5.43 1.86 -20.12
C ASN A 313 6.30 1.22 -21.21
N LEU A 314 6.87 0.05 -20.92
CA LEU A 314 7.85 -0.61 -21.78
C LEU A 314 7.26 -1.13 -23.11
N ASN A 315 5.94 -1.18 -23.24
CA ASN A 315 5.26 -1.51 -24.49
C ASN A 315 5.17 -0.31 -25.45
N LYS A 316 5.48 0.91 -24.98
CA LYS A 316 5.44 2.13 -25.80
C LYS A 316 6.84 2.56 -26.23
N ALA A 317 6.96 3.00 -27.50
CA ALA A 317 8.14 3.78 -27.89
C ALA A 317 8.11 5.16 -27.19
N PRO A 318 9.25 5.70 -26.76
CA PRO A 318 10.61 5.16 -26.94
C PRO A 318 11.08 4.21 -25.82
N PHE A 319 10.25 3.91 -24.79
CA PHE A 319 10.65 3.16 -23.58
C PHE A 319 10.92 1.67 -23.84
N ASN A 320 10.49 1.12 -24.98
CA ASN A 320 10.84 -0.23 -25.43
C ASN A 320 12.33 -0.37 -25.82
N ASN A 321 13.07 0.75 -25.97
CA ASN A 321 14.51 0.75 -26.22
C ASN A 321 15.28 0.80 -24.89
N LYS A 322 16.10 -0.21 -24.60
CA LYS A 322 16.92 -0.32 -23.38
C LYS A 322 17.84 0.89 -23.17
N ASN A 323 18.47 1.41 -24.24
CA ASN A 323 19.36 2.57 -24.15
C ASN A 323 18.60 3.86 -23.78
N VAL A 324 17.33 4.00 -24.19
CA VAL A 324 16.47 5.10 -23.73
C VAL A 324 16.22 4.96 -22.23
N ARG A 325 15.85 3.77 -21.74
CA ARG A 325 15.62 3.54 -20.31
C ARG A 325 16.87 3.80 -19.48
N LYS A 326 18.02 3.34 -19.98
CA LYS A 326 19.34 3.60 -19.38
C LYS A 326 19.60 5.10 -19.26
N ALA A 327 19.39 5.86 -20.32
CA ALA A 327 19.59 7.31 -20.34
C ALA A 327 18.71 8.03 -19.32
N LEU A 328 17.41 7.69 -19.27
CA LEU A 328 16.47 8.30 -18.33
C LEU A 328 16.79 7.92 -16.87
N ASN A 329 17.24 6.70 -16.62
CA ASN A 329 17.65 6.23 -15.29
C ASN A 329 18.89 6.97 -14.77
N LEU A 330 19.91 7.13 -15.60
CA LEU A 330 21.20 7.71 -15.21
C LEU A 330 21.17 9.26 -15.15
N ALA A 331 20.19 9.92 -15.77
CA ALA A 331 20.10 11.37 -15.81
C ALA A 331 19.60 12.02 -14.51
N ILE A 332 19.19 11.27 -13.51
CA ILE A 332 18.65 11.80 -12.26
C ILE A 332 19.68 11.74 -11.12
N ASP A 333 19.79 12.83 -10.38
CA ASP A 333 20.58 12.92 -9.15
C ASP A 333 19.72 12.49 -7.95
N ARG A 334 19.95 11.26 -7.51
CA ARG A 334 19.19 10.63 -6.41
C ARG A 334 19.50 11.27 -5.07
N ASP A 335 20.75 11.69 -4.86
CA ASP A 335 21.15 12.39 -3.64
C ASP A 335 20.46 13.75 -3.54
N TYR A 336 20.36 14.50 -4.64
CA TYR A 336 19.64 15.75 -4.67
C TYR A 336 18.15 15.56 -4.39
N ILE A 337 17.53 14.53 -4.99
CA ILE A 337 16.11 14.21 -4.74
C ILE A 337 15.91 13.90 -3.25
N ALA A 338 16.65 12.94 -2.71
CA ALA A 338 16.47 12.48 -1.33
C ALA A 338 16.82 13.58 -0.29
N ASN A 339 17.95 14.26 -0.45
CA ASN A 339 18.46 15.17 0.57
C ASN A 339 17.88 16.58 0.45
N THR A 340 17.58 17.05 -0.77
CA THR A 340 17.11 18.42 -1.00
C THR A 340 15.59 18.48 -1.19
N ILE A 341 15.05 17.69 -2.11
CA ILE A 341 13.61 17.72 -2.39
C ILE A 341 12.83 17.06 -1.26
N MET A 342 13.25 15.85 -0.86
CA MET A 342 12.60 15.07 0.21
C MET A 342 13.14 15.43 1.60
N GLN A 343 13.96 16.46 1.71
CA GLN A 343 14.47 17.03 2.96
C GLN A 343 15.18 15.99 3.87
N GLY A 344 15.82 14.95 3.27
CA GLY A 344 16.47 13.87 4.00
C GLY A 344 15.52 13.01 4.82
N THR A 345 14.24 12.97 4.47
CA THR A 345 13.28 12.00 5.03
C THR A 345 13.39 10.65 4.36
N TYR A 346 13.94 10.55 3.16
CA TYR A 346 14.18 9.32 2.41
C TYR A 346 15.66 9.17 2.08
N SER A 347 16.07 7.95 1.74
CA SER A 347 17.44 7.63 1.35
C SER A 347 17.54 7.38 -0.16
N PRO A 348 18.62 7.80 -0.85
CA PRO A 348 18.74 7.60 -2.30
C PRO A 348 18.83 6.12 -2.67
N ALA A 349 18.11 5.68 -3.70
CA ALA A 349 18.05 4.29 -4.14
C ALA A 349 18.94 4.02 -5.36
N TYR A 350 19.95 3.18 -5.18
CA TYR A 350 20.88 2.76 -6.22
C TYR A 350 20.76 1.28 -6.60
N ASN A 351 20.00 0.50 -5.82
CA ASN A 351 19.47 -0.82 -6.10
C ASN A 351 17.94 -0.76 -6.03
N PHE A 352 17.24 -1.83 -6.37
CA PHE A 352 15.78 -1.84 -6.26
C PHE A 352 15.33 -2.28 -4.87
N ALA A 353 15.77 -3.44 -4.38
CA ALA A 353 15.55 -3.85 -3.01
C ALA A 353 16.43 -3.02 -2.05
N GLY A 354 15.79 -2.37 -1.07
CA GLY A 354 16.45 -1.45 -0.15
C GLY A 354 17.07 -2.12 1.08
N PRO A 355 17.77 -1.33 1.92
CA PRO A 355 18.28 -1.78 3.21
C PRO A 355 17.15 -2.30 4.12
N GLY A 356 17.45 -3.31 4.94
CA GLY A 356 16.50 -3.93 5.89
C GLY A 356 15.77 -5.14 5.34
N VAL A 357 15.82 -5.41 4.02
CA VAL A 357 15.33 -6.66 3.44
C VAL A 357 16.24 -7.80 3.85
N VAL A 358 15.67 -8.88 4.42
CA VAL A 358 16.42 -10.05 4.86
C VAL A 358 16.94 -10.88 3.69
N ASP A 359 18.00 -11.64 3.96
CA ASP A 359 18.59 -12.62 3.06
C ASP A 359 18.74 -13.97 3.79
N ASN A 360 19.28 -14.99 3.11
CA ASN A 360 19.66 -16.25 3.74
C ASN A 360 20.63 -16.02 4.92
N GLU A 361 21.62 -15.17 4.73
CA GLU A 361 22.52 -14.66 5.77
C GLU A 361 22.72 -13.15 5.59
N GLY A 362 22.40 -12.37 6.63
CA GLY A 362 22.54 -10.92 6.60
C GLY A 362 21.41 -10.20 5.86
N MET A 363 21.74 -9.17 5.10
CA MET A 363 20.79 -8.32 4.39
C MET A 363 20.95 -8.43 2.88
N PHE A 364 19.84 -8.49 2.19
CA PHE A 364 19.77 -8.66 0.73
C PHE A 364 20.54 -7.56 -0.01
N PHE A 365 20.32 -6.30 0.38
CA PHE A 365 21.02 -5.16 -0.21
C PHE A 365 22.56 -5.28 -0.08
N ASP A 366 23.06 -5.64 1.11
CA ASP A 366 24.49 -5.72 1.38
C ASP A 366 25.14 -6.86 0.58
N ASN A 367 24.44 -7.98 0.46
CA ASN A 367 24.91 -9.13 -0.32
C ASN A 367 24.88 -8.81 -1.82
N ALA A 368 23.84 -8.13 -2.33
CA ALA A 368 23.78 -7.68 -3.73
C ALA A 368 24.96 -6.77 -4.09
N VAL A 369 25.28 -5.80 -3.20
CA VAL A 369 26.46 -4.93 -3.38
C VAL A 369 27.75 -5.75 -3.39
N LYS A 370 27.91 -6.69 -2.46
CA LYS A 370 29.09 -7.56 -2.39
C LYS A 370 29.25 -8.41 -3.66
N GLU A 371 28.18 -9.02 -4.15
CA GLU A 371 28.18 -9.83 -5.37
C GLU A 371 28.45 -9.01 -6.63
N ASN A 372 28.05 -7.73 -6.62
CA ASN A 372 28.33 -6.77 -7.70
C ASN A 372 29.71 -6.09 -7.55
N GLY A 373 30.66 -6.73 -6.88
CA GLY A 373 32.06 -6.27 -6.77
C GLY A 373 32.27 -5.11 -5.78
N GLY A 374 31.32 -4.89 -4.85
CA GLY A 374 31.35 -3.82 -3.86
C GLY A 374 30.64 -2.54 -4.29
N GLU A 375 29.98 -2.57 -5.46
CA GLU A 375 29.28 -1.41 -6.03
C GLU A 375 27.77 -1.67 -6.12
N THR A 376 26.97 -0.60 -6.01
CA THR A 376 25.53 -0.64 -6.32
C THR A 376 25.31 -0.80 -7.83
N TYR A 377 24.13 -1.28 -8.26
CA TYR A 377 23.82 -1.42 -9.69
C TYR A 377 23.85 -0.10 -10.45
N ILE A 378 23.48 0.99 -9.78
CA ILE A 378 23.59 2.36 -10.31
C ILE A 378 24.74 3.05 -9.56
N SER A 379 25.69 3.63 -10.30
CA SER A 379 26.80 4.36 -9.70
C SER A 379 26.32 5.59 -8.90
N LYS A 380 26.98 5.89 -7.79
CA LYS A 380 26.73 7.10 -6.99
C LYS A 380 27.35 8.37 -7.59
N ASP A 381 28.21 8.23 -8.59
CA ASP A 381 28.82 9.38 -9.31
C ASP A 381 27.82 9.93 -10.34
N TYR A 382 27.04 10.93 -9.94
CA TYR A 382 26.03 11.55 -10.80
C TYR A 382 26.62 12.14 -12.08
N GLN A 383 27.83 12.74 -12.02
CA GLN A 383 28.42 13.38 -13.20
C GLN A 383 28.81 12.31 -14.24
N ALA A 384 29.42 11.22 -13.80
CA ALA A 384 29.71 10.08 -14.67
C ALA A 384 28.43 9.47 -15.23
N ASN A 385 27.39 9.33 -14.42
CA ASN A 385 26.08 8.83 -14.86
C ASN A 385 25.46 9.74 -15.94
N LEU A 386 25.54 11.06 -15.80
CA LEU A 386 24.97 12.02 -16.77
C LEU A 386 25.66 11.91 -18.13
N GLU A 387 26.99 11.77 -18.16
CA GLU A 387 27.74 11.58 -19.41
C GLU A 387 27.39 10.25 -20.07
N GLU A 388 27.26 9.18 -19.31
CA GLU A 388 26.82 7.87 -19.83
C GLU A 388 25.36 7.92 -20.31
N ALA A 389 24.49 8.70 -19.65
CA ALA A 389 23.11 8.95 -20.09
C ALA A 389 23.04 9.60 -21.47
N LYS A 390 23.86 10.64 -21.71
CA LYS A 390 23.98 11.30 -23.04
C LYS A 390 24.42 10.32 -24.11
N LYS A 391 25.43 9.50 -23.80
CA LYS A 391 25.95 8.46 -24.71
C LYS A 391 24.87 7.43 -25.04
N ALA A 392 24.20 6.88 -24.02
CA ALA A 392 23.14 5.91 -24.21
C ALA A 392 21.98 6.47 -25.05
N LEU A 393 21.61 7.75 -24.85
CA LEU A 393 20.57 8.40 -25.65
C LEU A 393 20.99 8.57 -27.11
N ALA A 394 22.26 8.91 -27.35
CA ALA A 394 22.80 8.99 -28.72
C ALA A 394 22.82 7.62 -29.43
N GLU A 395 23.23 6.55 -28.71
CA GLU A 395 23.18 5.16 -29.19
C GLU A 395 21.75 4.69 -29.49
N ALA A 396 20.76 5.22 -28.75
CA ALA A 396 19.35 4.98 -29.01
C ALA A 396 18.81 5.72 -30.28
N GLY A 397 19.64 6.55 -30.93
CA GLY A 397 19.28 7.31 -32.13
C GLY A 397 18.82 8.74 -31.85
N TYR A 398 18.99 9.25 -30.64
CA TYR A 398 18.54 10.58 -30.23
C TYR A 398 19.71 11.45 -29.70
N PRO A 399 20.76 11.72 -30.49
CA PRO A 399 21.88 12.53 -30.04
C PRO A 399 21.39 13.92 -29.64
N ASP A 400 21.79 14.38 -28.43
CA ASP A 400 21.33 15.65 -27.84
C ASP A 400 19.79 15.81 -27.80
N GLY A 401 19.08 14.69 -27.68
CA GLY A 401 17.60 14.66 -27.67
C GLY A 401 16.93 14.94 -29.02
N LYS A 402 17.69 15.07 -30.10
CA LYS A 402 17.13 15.37 -31.43
C LYS A 402 16.17 14.27 -31.90
N GLY A 403 14.93 14.64 -32.18
CA GLY A 403 13.89 13.72 -32.64
C GLY A 403 13.24 12.89 -31.52
N PHE A 404 13.66 13.08 -30.26
CA PHE A 404 13.00 12.42 -29.13
C PHE A 404 11.58 12.95 -28.97
N PRO A 405 10.56 12.10 -28.79
CA PRO A 405 9.19 12.56 -28.62
C PRO A 405 9.00 13.29 -27.28
N THR A 406 8.04 14.20 -27.23
CA THR A 406 7.59 14.73 -25.92
C THR A 406 6.96 13.59 -25.14
N ILE A 407 7.42 13.40 -23.89
CA ILE A 407 6.90 12.40 -22.98
C ILE A 407 6.06 13.08 -21.88
N THR A 408 5.15 12.34 -21.28
CA THR A 408 4.34 12.78 -20.14
C THR A 408 4.71 11.98 -18.90
N TYR A 409 4.99 12.68 -17.81
CA TYR A 409 5.15 12.09 -16.48
C TYR A 409 3.88 12.32 -15.68
N SER A 410 3.21 11.24 -15.28
CA SER A 410 1.98 11.29 -14.48
C SER A 410 2.30 11.03 -13.01
N THR A 411 1.73 11.85 -12.13
CA THR A 411 1.87 11.75 -10.68
C THR A 411 0.60 12.22 -9.97
N ASN A 412 0.48 11.94 -8.68
CA ASN A 412 -0.59 12.49 -7.83
C ASN A 412 -0.11 13.72 -7.06
N ASP A 413 -1.06 14.54 -6.57
CA ASP A 413 -0.79 15.76 -5.80
C ASP A 413 -0.66 15.45 -4.31
N ALA A 414 0.46 14.85 -3.92
CA ALA A 414 0.75 14.56 -2.51
C ALA A 414 2.22 14.88 -2.18
N GLY A 415 2.45 15.52 -1.07
CA GLY A 415 3.77 15.80 -0.52
C GLY A 415 4.78 16.34 -1.57
N TYR A 416 5.92 15.68 -1.70
CA TYR A 416 7.02 16.08 -2.59
C TYR A 416 6.87 15.60 -4.04
N HIS A 417 5.81 14.89 -4.43
CA HIS A 417 5.70 14.31 -5.79
C HIS A 417 5.75 15.35 -6.89
N LYS A 418 5.13 16.51 -6.68
CA LYS A 418 5.19 17.63 -7.63
C LYS A 418 6.61 18.18 -7.77
N ALA A 419 7.31 18.38 -6.66
CA ALA A 419 8.69 18.89 -6.69
C ALA A 419 9.65 17.89 -7.37
N VAL A 420 9.45 16.58 -7.16
CA VAL A 420 10.16 15.53 -7.89
C VAL A 420 9.85 15.62 -9.39
N ALA A 421 8.59 15.81 -9.79
CA ALA A 421 8.20 15.94 -11.20
C ALA A 421 8.87 17.16 -11.86
N GLU A 422 8.89 18.30 -11.20
CA GLU A 422 9.56 19.53 -11.67
C GLU A 422 11.08 19.33 -11.80
N TYR A 423 11.70 18.62 -10.86
CA TYR A 423 13.10 18.25 -10.95
C TYR A 423 13.37 17.31 -12.15
N LEU A 424 12.58 16.26 -12.32
CA LEU A 424 12.71 15.33 -13.45
C LEU A 424 12.61 16.06 -14.80
N GLN A 425 11.70 17.03 -14.92
CA GLN A 425 11.60 17.87 -16.10
C GLN A 425 12.91 18.61 -16.39
N SER A 426 13.54 19.18 -15.35
CA SER A 426 14.83 19.86 -15.45
C SER A 426 15.97 18.89 -15.78
N ALA A 427 15.99 17.71 -15.14
CA ALA A 427 17.02 16.71 -15.36
C ALA A 427 16.99 16.18 -16.81
N TYR A 428 15.82 15.87 -17.33
CA TYR A 428 15.68 15.38 -18.70
C TYR A 428 15.89 16.48 -19.77
N ALA A 429 15.65 17.74 -19.43
CA ALA A 429 16.00 18.85 -20.31
C ALA A 429 17.52 18.93 -20.58
N GLN A 430 18.40 18.45 -19.66
CA GLN A 430 19.85 18.36 -19.88
C GLN A 430 20.23 17.33 -20.96
N LEU A 431 19.32 16.39 -21.26
CA LEU A 431 19.43 15.44 -22.37
C LEU A 431 18.75 15.96 -23.66
N GLY A 432 18.19 17.17 -23.66
CA GLY A 432 17.38 17.70 -24.77
C GLY A 432 15.98 17.10 -24.85
N ILE A 433 15.48 16.43 -23.81
CA ILE A 433 14.17 15.79 -23.77
C ILE A 433 13.14 16.76 -23.20
N THR A 434 12.00 16.89 -23.89
CA THR A 434 10.84 17.64 -23.39
C THR A 434 9.89 16.70 -22.63
N MET A 435 9.66 17.00 -21.36
CA MET A 435 8.72 16.27 -20.50
C MET A 435 7.57 17.17 -20.06
N LYS A 436 6.34 16.69 -20.17
CA LYS A 436 5.14 17.31 -19.58
C LYS A 436 4.84 16.65 -18.24
N ILE A 437 4.27 17.42 -17.31
CA ILE A 437 3.80 16.92 -16.01
C ILE A 437 2.28 16.84 -16.08
N ASP A 438 1.73 15.70 -15.66
CA ASP A 438 0.31 15.45 -15.51
C ASP A 438 0.03 15.06 -14.05
N ILE A 439 -0.78 15.88 -13.35
CA ILE A 439 -1.14 15.66 -11.96
C ILE A 439 -2.56 15.11 -11.92
N VAL A 440 -2.71 13.89 -11.41
CA VAL A 440 -3.96 13.14 -11.39
C VAL A 440 -4.35 12.87 -9.94
N GLU A 441 -5.63 12.97 -9.62
CA GLU A 441 -6.15 12.60 -8.31
C GLU A 441 -5.91 11.11 -8.04
N TRP A 442 -5.58 10.75 -6.78
CA TRP A 442 -5.06 9.43 -6.41
C TRP A 442 -5.96 8.25 -6.82
N SER A 443 -7.26 8.33 -6.55
CA SER A 443 -8.20 7.23 -6.88
C SER A 443 -8.39 7.00 -8.39
N SER A 444 -8.04 8.00 -9.20
CA SER A 444 -8.02 7.90 -10.67
C SER A 444 -6.64 7.52 -11.21
N PHE A 445 -5.58 7.91 -10.48
CA PHE A 445 -4.19 7.70 -10.90
C PHE A 445 -3.80 6.21 -10.89
N THR A 446 -4.13 5.48 -9.82
CA THR A 446 -3.79 4.06 -9.68
C THR A 446 -4.41 3.18 -10.76
N PRO A 447 -5.72 3.27 -11.09
CA PRO A 447 -6.29 2.51 -12.20
C PRO A 447 -5.69 2.85 -13.57
N GLN A 448 -5.42 4.15 -13.83
CA GLN A 448 -4.81 4.58 -15.10
C GLN A 448 -3.40 4.00 -15.27
N ARG A 449 -2.60 4.01 -14.20
CA ARG A 449 -1.25 3.45 -14.18
C ARG A 449 -1.28 1.94 -14.40
N ARG A 450 -2.12 1.21 -13.67
CA ARG A 450 -2.31 -0.25 -13.81
C ARG A 450 -2.75 -0.64 -15.22
N ALA A 451 -3.63 0.12 -15.83
CA ALA A 451 -4.06 -0.08 -17.22
C ALA A 451 -2.98 0.27 -18.26
N GLY A 452 -1.84 0.86 -17.88
CA GLY A 452 -0.80 1.30 -18.81
C GLY A 452 -1.15 2.57 -19.59
N ASN A 453 -2.09 3.38 -19.11
CA ASN A 453 -2.53 4.61 -19.76
C ASN A 453 -1.62 5.80 -19.38
N TYR A 454 -0.31 5.64 -19.52
CA TYR A 454 0.72 6.64 -19.22
C TYR A 454 1.96 6.40 -20.09
N ASP A 455 2.89 7.34 -20.10
CA ASP A 455 4.23 7.21 -20.70
C ASP A 455 5.26 6.88 -19.61
N MET A 456 5.42 7.78 -18.64
CA MET A 456 6.12 7.57 -17.38
C MET A 456 5.19 7.93 -16.22
N ALA A 457 5.30 7.23 -15.10
CA ALA A 457 4.48 7.51 -13.94
C ALA A 457 5.28 7.34 -12.63
N ARG A 458 4.90 8.12 -11.63
CA ARG A 458 5.28 7.84 -10.25
C ARG A 458 4.80 6.45 -9.86
N ASN A 459 5.66 5.70 -9.22
CA ASN A 459 5.32 4.43 -8.61
C ASN A 459 6.05 4.27 -7.28
N GLY A 460 5.70 3.26 -6.54
CA GLY A 460 6.36 2.88 -5.32
C GLY A 460 5.76 1.60 -4.79
N TRP A 461 6.56 0.85 -4.08
CA TRP A 461 6.12 -0.34 -3.40
C TRP A 461 6.62 -0.33 -1.96
N VAL A 462 5.75 -0.56 -1.03
CA VAL A 462 6.07 -0.89 0.35
C VAL A 462 5.80 -2.38 0.50
N MET A 463 6.77 -3.10 1.05
CA MET A 463 6.69 -4.56 1.14
C MET A 463 5.60 -4.99 2.13
N ASP A 464 4.93 -6.08 1.81
CA ASP A 464 3.87 -6.66 2.64
C ASP A 464 4.42 -7.66 3.67
N TYR A 465 5.60 -8.22 3.37
CA TYR A 465 6.37 -9.12 4.21
C TYR A 465 7.86 -9.00 3.86
N ASN A 466 8.74 -9.32 4.83
CA ASN A 466 10.18 -9.17 4.65
C ASN A 466 10.79 -10.40 3.98
N ASP A 467 10.76 -10.40 2.66
CA ASP A 467 11.41 -11.31 1.73
C ASP A 467 11.52 -10.60 0.38
N ALA A 468 12.68 -10.65 -0.28
CA ALA A 468 12.91 -9.92 -1.53
C ALA A 468 11.96 -10.34 -2.66
N SER A 469 11.35 -11.53 -2.59
CA SER A 469 10.31 -11.96 -3.55
C SER A 469 9.15 -10.97 -3.60
N ASN A 470 8.74 -10.37 -2.46
CA ASN A 470 7.63 -9.43 -2.39
C ASN A 470 7.78 -8.22 -3.31
N ILE A 471 9.00 -7.68 -3.42
CA ILE A 471 9.25 -6.49 -4.23
C ILE A 471 9.70 -6.84 -5.66
N LEU A 472 10.32 -8.00 -5.87
CA LEU A 472 10.79 -8.42 -7.18
C LEU A 472 9.68 -9.06 -8.02
N GLU A 473 8.77 -9.84 -7.44
CA GLU A 473 7.65 -10.47 -8.16
C GLU A 473 6.72 -9.46 -8.86
N LEU A 474 6.74 -8.17 -8.46
CA LEU A 474 6.04 -7.09 -9.15
C LEU A 474 6.36 -6.99 -10.63
N PHE A 475 7.54 -7.43 -11.05
CA PHE A 475 8.04 -7.31 -12.42
C PHE A 475 7.87 -8.59 -13.24
N VAL A 476 7.32 -9.66 -12.65
CA VAL A 476 6.95 -10.87 -13.39
C VAL A 476 5.94 -10.51 -14.48
N SER A 477 6.14 -11.03 -15.68
CA SER A 477 5.36 -10.63 -16.86
C SER A 477 3.85 -10.83 -16.70
N THR A 478 3.43 -11.79 -15.87
CA THR A 478 2.02 -12.12 -15.57
C THR A 478 1.48 -11.43 -14.32
N ASN A 479 2.32 -10.75 -13.52
CA ASN A 479 1.89 -10.15 -12.25
C ASN A 479 0.98 -8.94 -12.48
N GLY A 480 -0.16 -8.89 -11.79
CA GLY A 480 -1.15 -7.81 -11.88
C GLY A 480 -0.63 -6.43 -11.47
N ASN A 481 0.45 -6.37 -10.67
CA ASN A 481 1.11 -5.12 -10.27
C ASN A 481 2.29 -4.73 -11.18
N ASN A 482 2.53 -5.46 -12.27
CA ASN A 482 3.53 -5.10 -13.28
C ASN A 482 3.07 -3.89 -14.13
N ASP A 483 3.01 -2.74 -13.50
CA ASP A 483 2.55 -1.50 -14.15
C ASP A 483 3.43 -1.10 -15.34
N GLY A 484 4.75 -1.33 -15.23
CA GLY A 484 5.73 -1.04 -16.29
C GLY A 484 5.60 -1.93 -17.53
N LYS A 485 4.82 -3.02 -17.44
CA LYS A 485 4.69 -4.03 -18.49
C LYS A 485 6.04 -4.63 -18.90
N TYR A 486 6.92 -4.80 -17.90
CA TYR A 486 8.19 -5.50 -18.10
C TYR A 486 7.92 -6.96 -18.50
N ASN A 487 8.66 -7.44 -19.50
CA ASN A 487 8.50 -8.80 -20.03
C ASN A 487 9.88 -9.36 -20.37
N SER A 488 10.43 -10.15 -19.47
CA SER A 488 11.75 -10.80 -19.61
C SER A 488 11.66 -12.25 -19.18
N SER A 489 11.80 -13.16 -20.11
CA SER A 489 11.80 -14.60 -19.83
C SER A 489 12.95 -15.04 -18.91
N ALA A 490 14.08 -14.32 -18.91
CA ALA A 490 15.19 -14.58 -18.00
C ALA A 490 14.81 -14.20 -16.57
N PHE A 491 14.24 -13.01 -16.37
CA PHE A 491 13.74 -12.57 -15.08
C PHE A 491 12.65 -13.49 -14.53
N ASP A 492 11.65 -13.82 -15.36
CA ASP A 492 10.56 -14.73 -14.96
C ASP A 492 11.10 -16.11 -14.56
N ALA A 493 12.13 -16.61 -15.26
CA ALA A 493 12.79 -17.86 -14.91
C ALA A 493 13.55 -17.77 -13.57
N ASP A 494 14.24 -16.66 -13.29
CA ASP A 494 14.93 -16.44 -12.02
C ASP A 494 13.93 -16.41 -10.86
N ILE A 495 12.82 -15.71 -11.01
CA ILE A 495 11.72 -15.70 -10.00
C ILE A 495 11.11 -17.11 -9.85
N ALA A 496 10.91 -17.86 -10.94
CA ALA A 496 10.41 -19.22 -10.85
C ALA A 496 11.40 -20.15 -10.11
N ASN A 497 12.70 -19.97 -10.32
CA ASN A 497 13.76 -20.72 -9.64
C ASN A 497 13.86 -20.40 -8.15
N SER A 498 13.39 -19.23 -7.70
CA SER A 498 13.36 -18.88 -6.27
C SER A 498 12.30 -19.66 -5.48
N LYS A 499 11.34 -20.32 -6.14
CA LYS A 499 10.22 -21.05 -5.51
C LYS A 499 10.65 -22.43 -5.01
N VAL A 500 11.64 -22.47 -4.13
CA VAL A 500 12.27 -23.70 -3.59
C VAL A 500 12.38 -23.64 -2.06
N ALA A 501 12.47 -24.81 -1.40
CA ALA A 501 12.58 -24.92 0.06
C ALA A 501 13.98 -24.55 0.60
N ASP A 502 15.03 -24.67 -0.23
CA ASP A 502 16.39 -24.31 0.16
C ASP A 502 16.56 -22.80 0.18
N SER A 503 16.80 -22.22 1.35
CA SER A 503 16.88 -20.77 1.54
C SER A 503 18.02 -20.13 0.74
N ALA A 504 19.19 -20.78 0.66
CA ALA A 504 20.31 -20.25 -0.08
C ALA A 504 20.03 -20.21 -1.59
N ALA A 505 19.41 -21.27 -2.14
CA ALA A 505 18.99 -21.30 -3.54
C ALA A 505 17.87 -20.29 -3.83
N HIS A 506 16.93 -20.11 -2.91
CA HIS A 506 15.87 -19.11 -2.99
C HIS A 506 16.45 -17.71 -3.17
N PHE A 507 17.29 -17.26 -2.24
CA PHE A 507 17.86 -15.91 -2.30
C PHE A 507 18.87 -15.73 -3.44
N ALA A 508 19.65 -16.76 -3.80
CA ALA A 508 20.52 -16.69 -4.98
C ALA A 508 19.74 -16.43 -6.28
N ALA A 509 18.57 -17.05 -6.43
CA ALA A 509 17.69 -16.79 -7.57
C ALA A 509 17.09 -15.38 -7.54
N LEU A 510 16.73 -14.84 -6.36
CA LEU A 510 16.25 -13.47 -6.21
C LEU A 510 17.35 -12.44 -6.52
N HIS A 511 18.60 -12.69 -6.13
CA HIS A 511 19.74 -11.85 -6.54
C HIS A 511 19.93 -11.83 -8.05
N ALA A 512 19.83 -12.99 -8.73
CA ALA A 512 19.88 -13.06 -10.18
C ALA A 512 18.73 -12.27 -10.84
N ALA A 513 17.53 -12.37 -10.30
CA ALA A 513 16.37 -11.61 -10.77
C ALA A 513 16.57 -10.10 -10.62
N GLU A 514 17.00 -9.60 -9.44
CA GLU A 514 17.27 -8.17 -9.26
C GLU A 514 18.33 -7.67 -10.23
N LYS A 515 19.43 -8.42 -10.40
CA LYS A 515 20.48 -8.07 -11.35
C LYS A 515 19.94 -7.96 -12.77
N THR A 516 19.18 -8.94 -13.25
CA THR A 516 18.59 -8.96 -14.58
C THR A 516 17.69 -7.73 -14.80
N MET A 517 16.84 -7.42 -13.84
CA MET A 517 15.91 -6.29 -13.88
C MET A 517 16.65 -4.94 -13.89
N MET A 518 17.67 -4.79 -13.04
CA MET A 518 18.45 -3.55 -12.94
C MET A 518 19.31 -3.33 -14.17
N GLU A 519 19.94 -4.37 -14.73
CA GLU A 519 20.69 -4.31 -15.99
C GLU A 519 19.80 -3.97 -17.18
N ASP A 520 18.52 -4.39 -17.17
CA ASP A 520 17.52 -4.05 -18.19
C ASP A 520 16.90 -2.66 -18.03
N TYR A 521 17.19 -1.98 -16.94
CA TYR A 521 16.56 -0.69 -16.59
C TYR A 521 15.03 -0.80 -16.67
N ALA A 522 14.47 -1.85 -16.07
CA ALA A 522 13.03 -2.12 -16.12
C ALA A 522 12.19 -1.02 -15.44
N CYS A 523 12.78 -0.36 -14.44
CA CYS A 523 12.23 0.82 -13.78
C CYS A 523 13.37 1.79 -13.41
N ILE A 524 13.03 2.92 -12.78
CA ILE A 524 14.00 3.89 -12.28
C ILE A 524 13.84 3.99 -10.76
N PRO A 525 14.63 3.27 -9.94
CA PRO A 525 14.68 3.48 -8.50
C PRO A 525 15.10 4.91 -8.18
N VAL A 526 14.43 5.55 -7.23
CA VAL A 526 14.69 6.97 -6.87
C VAL A 526 15.13 7.09 -5.42
N ALA A 527 14.31 6.55 -4.49
CA ALA A 527 14.60 6.65 -3.06
C ALA A 527 14.00 5.46 -2.29
N TYR A 528 14.62 5.06 -1.19
CA TYR A 528 14.04 4.13 -0.23
C TYR A 528 13.14 4.88 0.72
N TYR A 529 11.98 4.29 0.99
CA TYR A 529 10.97 4.89 1.82
C TYR A 529 11.37 4.94 3.30
N ASN A 530 11.02 6.04 3.94
CA ASN A 530 10.70 6.12 5.35
C ASN A 530 9.29 6.69 5.46
N ASP A 531 8.56 6.34 6.49
CA ASP A 531 7.37 7.09 6.88
C ASP A 531 7.77 8.20 7.85
N PHE A 532 7.09 9.33 7.73
CA PHE A 532 7.20 10.43 8.66
C PHE A 532 5.81 11.00 8.91
N TRP A 533 5.54 11.36 10.17
CA TRP A 533 4.22 11.79 10.58
C TRP A 533 4.27 12.76 11.75
N LEU A 534 3.15 13.45 11.95
CA LEU A 534 2.88 14.19 13.16
C LEU A 534 1.88 13.44 14.03
N GLN A 535 2.17 13.32 15.31
CA GLN A 535 1.30 12.67 16.29
C GLN A 535 1.22 13.47 17.57
N LYS A 536 0.01 13.73 18.04
CA LYS A 536 -0.25 14.38 19.32
C LYS A 536 0.24 13.53 20.49
N PRO A 537 0.87 14.15 21.51
CA PRO A 537 1.40 13.41 22.67
C PRO A 537 0.35 12.63 23.46
N GLU A 538 -0.90 13.08 23.44
CA GLU A 538 -2.03 12.39 24.07
C GLU A 538 -2.51 11.14 23.32
N LEU A 539 -2.15 10.95 22.05
CA LEU A 539 -2.47 9.74 21.31
C LEU A 539 -1.49 8.63 21.65
N LYS A 540 -1.98 7.58 22.32
CA LYS A 540 -1.22 6.40 22.77
C LYS A 540 -1.77 5.12 22.16
N GLY A 541 -0.99 4.03 22.26
CA GLY A 541 -1.41 2.69 21.81
C GLY A 541 -1.57 2.56 20.29
N VAL A 542 -0.98 3.49 19.54
CA VAL A 542 -0.79 3.39 18.08
C VAL A 542 0.62 2.88 17.84
N TRP A 543 0.77 1.92 16.93
CA TRP A 543 2.10 1.55 16.44
C TRP A 543 2.15 1.52 14.93
N HIS A 544 3.34 1.71 14.41
CA HIS A 544 3.66 1.72 12.99
C HIS A 544 4.51 0.51 12.65
N SER A 545 4.21 -0.19 11.56
CA SER A 545 4.98 -1.34 11.12
C SER A 545 5.98 -0.97 10.03
N PRO A 546 7.08 -1.75 9.83
CA PRO A 546 8.01 -1.54 8.73
C PRO A 546 7.39 -1.77 7.34
N TYR A 547 6.15 -2.20 7.30
CA TYR A 547 5.34 -2.36 6.09
C TYR A 547 4.44 -1.15 5.80
N GLY A 548 4.61 -0.03 6.52
CA GLY A 548 3.86 1.22 6.33
C GLY A 548 2.43 1.20 6.85
N TYR A 549 2.10 0.27 7.75
CA TYR A 549 0.77 0.18 8.34
C TYR A 549 0.73 0.76 9.74
N TRP A 550 -0.34 1.54 10.03
CA TRP A 550 -0.69 2.04 11.36
C TRP A 550 -1.79 1.19 11.97
N TYR A 551 -1.55 0.69 13.16
CA TYR A 551 -2.48 -0.12 13.93
C TYR A 551 -3.13 0.73 15.02
N PHE A 552 -4.46 0.84 14.97
CA PHE A 552 -5.27 1.68 15.86
C PHE A 552 -6.12 0.86 16.83
N GLN A 553 -5.99 -0.46 16.86
CA GLN A 553 -6.82 -1.34 17.68
C GLN A 553 -6.75 -0.97 19.16
N TYR A 554 -5.58 -0.57 19.64
CA TYR A 554 -5.35 -0.20 21.03
C TYR A 554 -5.19 1.32 21.24
N ALA A 555 -5.53 2.11 20.23
CA ALA A 555 -5.39 3.57 20.31
C ALA A 555 -6.26 4.18 21.40
N THR A 556 -5.68 5.10 22.18
CA THR A 556 -6.35 5.83 23.26
C THR A 556 -5.93 7.30 23.26
N LEU A 557 -6.77 8.16 23.82
CA LEU A 557 -6.41 9.54 24.13
C LEU A 557 -6.19 9.65 25.64
N GLU A 558 -4.95 9.86 26.06
CA GLU A 558 -4.61 10.19 27.45
C GLU A 558 -4.85 11.68 27.71
N LYS A 559 -5.34 12.00 28.94
CA LYS A 559 -5.63 13.38 29.33
C LYS A 559 -4.41 14.05 29.93
#